data_7f0e6a695f4e9f1a7698ffd409360afd
#
_entry.id   7f0e6a695f4e9f1a7698ffd409360afd
#
_cell.length_a   1.000
_cell.length_b   1.000
_cell.length_c   1.000
_cell.angle_alpha   90.00
_cell.angle_beta   90.00
_cell.angle_gamma   90.00
#
_symmetry.space_group_name_H-M   'P 1'
#
loop_
_entity.id
_entity.type
_entity.pdbx_description
1 polymer ?
#
loop_
_entity_poly.entity_id
_entity_poly.type
_entity_poly.pdbx_seq_one_letter_code
_entity_poly.pdbx_strand_id
1 'polypeptide(L)'
;VMAIFRAIYNILWGDLITIPLPGGSSLGLSLLVLILIPAGIYFTIRTRFLPFRLFPEMIKVTLKENNKSEREGISGIQALIVSTACRVGMGNLVGVVAAISAGGAGAVFWMWVIALVGSSTAFIEATLAQIYKEKDPLYGGYRGGPAYYIHALFMKKSSLRKHSIMAVLFALSGLICWCGISQVIGNSISSSFENAFHIPPIFSTVILVVIAAVIVLRRNATVKVLDIIVPIMAACYFFI
;
A
#
# COMPACT_ATOMS: atom_id res chain seq x y z
N VAL A 1 22.53 -9.10 -14.91
CA VAL A 1 21.27 -8.50 -14.41
C VAL A 1 20.61 -9.45 -13.42
N MET A 2 20.31 -10.72 -13.77
CA MET A 2 19.64 -11.69 -12.89
C MET A 2 20.39 -11.95 -11.57
N ALA A 3 21.72 -11.96 -11.57
CA ALA A 3 22.51 -12.16 -10.35
C ALA A 3 22.33 -11.00 -9.35
N ILE A 4 22.27 -9.77 -9.84
CA ILE A 4 22.05 -8.58 -8.99
C ILE A 4 20.64 -8.63 -8.37
N PHE A 5 19.61 -8.97 -9.17
CA PHE A 5 18.25 -9.12 -8.64
C PHE A 5 18.16 -10.22 -7.57
N ARG A 6 18.80 -11.36 -7.78
CA ARG A 6 18.87 -12.43 -6.78
C ARG A 6 19.59 -12.00 -5.51
N ALA A 7 20.68 -11.25 -5.63
CA ALA A 7 21.42 -10.74 -4.47
C ALA A 7 20.54 -9.78 -3.65
N ILE A 8 19.87 -8.82 -4.32
CA ILE A 8 18.93 -7.89 -3.65
C ILE A 8 17.75 -8.64 -3.01
N TYR A 9 17.19 -9.61 -3.72
CA TYR A 9 16.10 -10.43 -3.20
C TYR A 9 16.55 -11.19 -1.95
N ASN A 10 17.71 -11.85 -1.98
CA ASN A 10 18.23 -12.61 -0.85
C ASN A 10 18.55 -11.73 0.36
N ILE A 11 18.99 -10.49 0.17
CA ILE A 11 19.21 -9.53 1.26
C ILE A 11 17.90 -9.09 1.89
N LEU A 12 16.88 -8.81 1.08
CA LEU A 12 15.61 -8.26 1.57
C LEU A 12 14.67 -9.34 2.13
N TRP A 13 14.54 -10.46 1.42
CA TRP A 13 13.59 -11.54 1.73
C TRP A 13 14.26 -12.82 2.20
N GLY A 14 15.57 -13.00 1.98
CA GLY A 14 16.28 -14.16 2.46
C GLY A 14 16.45 -14.15 3.98
N ASP A 15 16.67 -15.30 4.56
CA ASP A 15 16.89 -15.47 5.99
C ASP A 15 18.28 -14.96 6.36
N LEU A 16 18.35 -13.76 6.94
CA LEU A 16 19.60 -13.19 7.46
C LEU A 16 20.01 -13.83 8.79
N ILE A 17 19.03 -14.16 9.60
CA ILE A 17 19.23 -14.81 10.90
C ILE A 17 18.32 -16.03 10.95
N THR A 18 18.90 -17.19 11.15
CA THR A 18 18.20 -18.45 11.37
C THR A 18 18.31 -18.84 12.84
N ILE A 19 17.15 -18.88 13.53
CA ILE A 19 17.09 -19.31 14.92
C ILE A 19 16.64 -20.77 14.93
N PRO A 20 17.49 -21.71 15.41
CA PRO A 20 17.06 -23.11 15.55
C PRO A 20 16.01 -23.22 16.68
N LEU A 21 14.88 -23.81 16.36
CA LEU A 21 13.81 -24.08 17.34
C LEU A 21 13.95 -25.51 17.90
N PRO A 22 13.60 -25.71 19.18
CA PRO A 22 13.54 -27.06 19.75
C PRO A 22 12.44 -27.85 19.01
N GLY A 23 12.85 -28.82 18.19
CA GLY A 23 11.97 -29.62 17.32
C GLY A 23 12.46 -29.79 15.88
N GLY A 24 13.67 -29.32 15.56
CA GLY A 24 14.29 -29.53 14.23
C GLY A 24 13.83 -28.54 13.15
N SER A 25 12.94 -27.61 13.47
CA SER A 25 12.57 -26.50 12.61
C SER A 25 13.45 -25.26 12.85
N SER A 26 13.68 -24.45 11.84
CA SER A 26 14.41 -23.17 11.96
C SER A 26 13.48 -22.01 11.63
N LEU A 27 13.55 -20.95 12.42
CA LEU A 27 12.87 -19.68 12.15
C LEU A 27 13.83 -18.78 11.38
N GLY A 28 13.53 -18.54 10.11
CA GLY A 28 14.25 -17.58 9.28
C GLY A 28 13.70 -16.16 9.47
N LEU A 29 14.59 -15.20 9.76
CA LEU A 29 14.23 -13.79 9.89
C LEU A 29 14.86 -12.99 8.75
N SER A 30 14.02 -12.44 7.89
CA SER A 30 14.45 -11.53 6.83
C SER A 30 14.73 -10.11 7.35
N LEU A 31 15.49 -9.33 6.59
CA LEU A 31 15.78 -7.93 6.91
C LEU A 31 14.48 -7.11 7.11
N LEU A 32 13.48 -7.36 6.27
CA LEU A 32 12.20 -6.67 6.36
C LEU A 32 11.50 -6.95 7.69
N VAL A 33 11.46 -8.20 8.13
CA VAL A 33 10.86 -8.60 9.41
C VAL A 33 11.60 -7.94 10.57
N LEU A 34 12.94 -7.93 10.52
CA LEU A 34 13.80 -7.33 11.55
C LEU A 34 13.63 -5.81 11.67
N ILE A 35 13.24 -5.12 10.61
CA ILE A 35 13.00 -3.67 10.65
C ILE A 35 11.53 -3.37 10.99
N LEU A 36 10.58 -4.06 10.35
CA LEU A 36 9.16 -3.71 10.43
C LEU A 36 8.54 -4.05 11.80
N ILE A 37 8.87 -5.21 12.37
CA ILE A 37 8.29 -5.61 13.68
C ILE A 37 8.77 -4.70 14.80
N PRO A 38 10.09 -4.46 15.02
CA PRO A 38 10.54 -3.55 16.05
C PRO A 38 10.07 -2.11 15.84
N ALA A 39 10.04 -1.62 14.59
CA ALA A 39 9.50 -0.30 14.29
C ALA A 39 8.01 -0.20 14.64
N GLY A 40 7.21 -1.20 14.28
CA GLY A 40 5.79 -1.26 14.61
C GLY A 40 5.54 -1.28 16.13
N ILE A 41 6.30 -2.09 16.87
CA ILE A 41 6.22 -2.16 18.33
C ILE A 41 6.63 -0.81 18.93
N TYR A 42 7.76 -0.24 18.50
CA TYR A 42 8.23 1.06 18.96
C TYR A 42 7.18 2.16 18.77
N PHE A 43 6.61 2.27 17.59
CA PHE A 43 5.59 3.28 17.31
C PHE A 43 4.29 3.00 18.05
N THR A 44 3.88 1.75 18.23
CA THR A 44 2.68 1.40 19.02
C THR A 44 2.83 1.86 20.47
N ILE A 45 3.99 1.61 21.09
CA ILE A 45 4.29 2.04 22.47
C ILE A 45 4.40 3.57 22.52
N ARG A 46 5.14 4.18 21.58
CA ARG A 46 5.41 5.63 21.55
C ARG A 46 4.13 6.45 21.33
N THR A 47 3.19 5.94 20.57
CA THR A 47 1.88 6.56 20.34
C THR A 47 0.84 6.19 21.39
N ARG A 48 1.22 5.42 22.43
CA ARG A 48 0.33 4.97 23.52
C ARG A 48 -0.89 4.22 22.99
N PHE A 49 -0.68 3.23 22.15
CA PHE A 49 -1.74 2.41 21.55
C PHE A 49 -2.83 3.24 20.84
N LEU A 50 -2.42 4.26 20.11
CA LEU A 50 -3.29 5.25 19.46
C LEU A 50 -4.40 4.63 18.61
N PRO A 51 -4.20 3.59 17.78
CA PRO A 51 -5.26 2.99 16.98
C PRO A 51 -6.43 2.48 17.82
N PHE A 52 -6.17 1.94 19.01
CA PHE A 52 -7.21 1.46 19.91
C PHE A 52 -7.89 2.61 20.66
N ARG A 53 -7.10 3.55 21.18
CA ARG A 53 -7.60 4.67 21.97
C ARG A 53 -8.46 5.63 21.17
N LEU A 54 -8.10 5.93 19.93
CA LEU A 54 -8.81 6.87 19.06
C LEU A 54 -9.77 6.18 18.09
N PHE A 55 -9.99 4.87 18.22
CA PHE A 55 -10.89 4.14 17.32
C PHE A 55 -12.31 4.75 17.26
N PRO A 56 -12.98 5.08 18.38
CA PRO A 56 -14.29 5.73 18.33
C PRO A 56 -14.26 7.09 17.64
N GLU A 57 -13.19 7.86 17.85
CA GLU A 57 -13.04 9.18 17.23
C GLU A 57 -12.79 9.05 15.72
N MET A 58 -12.01 8.05 15.31
CA MET A 58 -11.80 7.74 13.89
C MET A 58 -13.12 7.45 13.16
N ILE A 59 -14.01 6.67 13.77
CA ILE A 59 -15.34 6.39 13.21
C ILE A 59 -16.16 7.69 13.12
N LYS A 60 -16.19 8.48 14.17
CA LYS A 60 -16.93 9.76 14.17
C LYS A 60 -16.45 10.71 13.09
N VAL A 61 -15.11 10.86 12.94
CA VAL A 61 -14.52 11.75 11.93
C VAL A 61 -14.79 11.25 10.51
N THR A 62 -14.76 9.94 10.30
CA THR A 62 -15.04 9.34 8.99
C THR A 62 -16.50 9.50 8.58
N LEU A 63 -17.43 9.31 9.53
CA LEU A 63 -18.87 9.39 9.27
C LEU A 63 -19.40 10.83 9.29
N LYS A 64 -18.64 11.79 9.83
CA LYS A 64 -19.06 13.18 9.86
C LYS A 64 -19.18 13.74 8.45
N GLU A 65 -20.39 14.08 8.05
CA GLU A 65 -20.66 14.75 6.79
C GLU A 65 -19.90 16.08 6.74
N ASN A 66 -18.98 16.22 5.82
CA ASN A 66 -18.33 17.50 5.60
C ASN A 66 -19.30 18.38 4.81
N ASN A 67 -19.76 19.47 5.42
CA ASN A 67 -20.42 20.55 4.70
C ASN A 67 -19.54 20.97 3.53
N LYS A 68 -20.06 20.80 2.32
CA LYS A 68 -19.35 21.00 1.04
C LYS A 68 -18.83 22.42 0.80
N SER A 69 -19.12 23.37 1.69
CA SER A 69 -18.84 24.79 1.48
C SER A 69 -17.48 25.29 1.97
N GLU A 70 -16.70 24.52 2.72
CA GLU A 70 -15.50 25.07 3.37
C GLU A 70 -14.17 24.35 3.12
N ARG A 71 -14.10 23.23 2.39
CA ARG A 71 -12.83 22.53 2.17
C ARG A 71 -12.65 22.04 0.74
N GLU A 72 -11.62 22.52 0.09
CA GLU A 72 -11.04 21.93 -1.12
C GLU A 72 -10.49 20.53 -0.78
N GLY A 73 -11.28 19.47 -0.93
CA GLY A 73 -10.80 18.10 -0.69
C GLY A 73 -11.91 17.06 -0.79
N ILE A 74 -11.51 15.78 -0.71
CA ILE A 74 -12.41 14.63 -0.70
C ILE A 74 -12.99 14.43 0.70
N SER A 75 -14.22 13.88 0.80
CA SER A 75 -14.86 13.56 2.08
C SER A 75 -14.12 12.44 2.83
N GLY A 76 -14.34 12.32 4.14
CA GLY A 76 -13.74 11.25 4.95
C GLY A 76 -14.10 9.85 4.45
N ILE A 77 -15.34 9.64 4.03
CA ILE A 77 -15.81 8.38 3.45
C ILE A 77 -15.13 8.12 2.10
N GLN A 78 -15.05 9.12 1.23
CA GLN A 78 -14.34 8.98 -0.05
C GLN A 78 -12.86 8.65 0.15
N ALA A 79 -12.20 9.30 1.12
CA ALA A 79 -10.81 8.99 1.46
C ALA A 79 -10.66 7.54 1.95
N LEU A 80 -11.60 7.04 2.75
CA LEU A 80 -11.63 5.65 3.21
C LEU A 80 -11.81 4.68 2.03
N ILE A 81 -12.76 4.94 1.13
CA ILE A 81 -13.03 4.12 -0.05
C ILE A 81 -11.79 4.05 -0.95
N VAL A 82 -11.19 5.19 -1.30
CA VAL A 82 -9.97 5.25 -2.12
C VAL A 82 -8.81 4.53 -1.45
N SER A 83 -8.61 4.75 -0.14
CA SER A 83 -7.55 4.07 0.62
C SER A 83 -7.73 2.56 0.66
N THR A 84 -8.97 2.08 0.81
CA THR A 84 -9.28 0.64 0.78
C THR A 84 -9.06 0.07 -0.61
N ALA A 85 -9.52 0.75 -1.66
CA ALA A 85 -9.31 0.35 -3.05
C ALA A 85 -7.83 0.16 -3.39
N CYS A 86 -6.98 1.07 -2.93
CA CYS A 86 -5.53 1.00 -3.17
C CYS A 86 -4.84 -0.15 -2.41
N ARG A 87 -5.46 -0.68 -1.37
CA ARG A 87 -4.90 -1.76 -0.52
C ARG A 87 -5.43 -3.14 -0.85
N VAL A 88 -6.63 -3.24 -1.39
CA VAL A 88 -7.22 -4.52 -1.80
C VAL A 88 -6.77 -4.82 -3.22
N GLY A 89 -5.93 -5.83 -3.40
CA GLY A 89 -5.43 -6.25 -4.70
C GLY A 89 -5.11 -7.74 -4.73
N MET A 90 -4.90 -8.26 -5.92
CA MET A 90 -4.58 -9.69 -6.15
C MET A 90 -3.41 -10.19 -5.29
N GLY A 91 -2.38 -9.34 -5.08
CA GLY A 91 -1.23 -9.68 -4.25
C GLY A 91 -1.61 -10.03 -2.81
N ASN A 92 -2.60 -9.34 -2.24
CA ASN A 92 -3.07 -9.63 -0.87
C ASN A 92 -3.79 -10.97 -0.81
N LEU A 93 -4.61 -11.30 -1.81
CA LEU A 93 -5.31 -12.60 -1.87
C LEU A 93 -4.33 -13.75 -2.03
N VAL A 94 -3.47 -13.67 -3.03
CA VAL A 94 -2.44 -14.70 -3.29
C VAL A 94 -1.51 -14.83 -2.10
N GLY A 95 -1.12 -13.71 -1.47
CA GLY A 95 -0.27 -13.70 -0.28
C GLY A 95 -0.91 -14.39 0.93
N VAL A 96 -2.20 -14.17 1.17
CA VAL A 96 -2.94 -14.84 2.24
C VAL A 96 -3.05 -16.35 1.97
N VAL A 97 -3.40 -16.73 0.74
CA VAL A 97 -3.48 -18.15 0.35
C VAL A 97 -2.12 -18.82 0.51
N ALA A 98 -1.05 -18.21 0.04
CA ALA A 98 0.32 -18.73 0.18
C ALA A 98 0.73 -18.88 1.66
N ALA A 99 0.40 -17.88 2.50
CA ALA A 99 0.71 -17.91 3.92
C ALA A 99 -0.05 -19.02 4.65
N ILE A 100 -1.33 -19.25 4.32
CA ILE A 100 -2.13 -20.33 4.89
C ILE A 100 -1.61 -21.70 4.40
N SER A 101 -1.26 -21.81 3.14
CA SER A 101 -0.73 -23.04 2.56
C SER A 101 0.61 -23.46 3.17
N ALA A 102 1.47 -22.49 3.50
CA ALA A 102 2.77 -22.73 4.10
C ALA A 102 2.73 -22.88 5.63
N GLY A 103 1.93 -22.03 6.31
CA GLY A 103 1.91 -21.90 7.76
C GLY A 103 0.66 -22.48 8.44
N GLY A 104 -0.29 -23.04 7.67
CA GLY A 104 -1.55 -23.54 8.20
C GLY A 104 -2.48 -22.44 8.75
N ALA A 105 -3.52 -22.85 9.47
CA ALA A 105 -4.52 -21.91 10.02
C ALA A 105 -3.94 -20.88 11.01
N GLY A 106 -2.85 -21.22 11.69
CA GLY A 106 -2.16 -20.29 12.60
C GLY A 106 -1.58 -19.05 11.92
N ALA A 107 -1.33 -19.10 10.61
CA ALA A 107 -0.84 -17.95 9.85
C ALA A 107 -1.81 -16.76 9.90
N VAL A 108 -3.14 -17.02 9.89
CA VAL A 108 -4.18 -15.99 9.98
C VAL A 108 -4.09 -15.21 11.28
N PHE A 109 -3.91 -15.91 12.40
CA PHE A 109 -3.73 -15.27 13.70
C PHE A 109 -2.52 -14.33 13.70
N TRP A 110 -1.38 -14.78 13.21
CA TRP A 110 -0.17 -13.97 13.14
C TRP A 110 -0.31 -12.79 12.18
N MET A 111 -1.03 -12.96 11.07
CA MET A 111 -1.36 -11.83 10.18
C MET A 111 -2.15 -10.74 10.89
N TRP A 112 -3.12 -11.10 11.74
CA TRP A 112 -3.87 -10.13 12.55
C TRP A 112 -2.98 -9.41 13.57
N VAL A 113 -2.12 -10.15 14.27
CA VAL A 113 -1.18 -9.56 15.23
C VAL A 113 -0.27 -8.55 14.54
N ILE A 114 0.32 -8.92 13.40
CA ILE A 114 1.20 -8.01 12.63
C ILE A 114 0.43 -6.81 12.08
N ALA A 115 -0.81 -6.99 11.62
CA ALA A 115 -1.66 -5.89 11.16
C ALA A 115 -1.94 -4.88 12.28
N LEU A 116 -2.22 -5.34 13.50
CA LEU A 116 -2.41 -4.47 14.66
C LEU A 116 -1.14 -3.69 15.01
N VAL A 117 0.02 -4.35 15.04
CA VAL A 117 1.32 -3.72 15.28
C VAL A 117 1.65 -2.72 14.16
N GLY A 118 1.39 -3.08 12.90
CA GLY A 118 1.64 -2.23 11.74
C GLY A 118 0.67 -1.04 11.60
N SER A 119 -0.48 -1.08 12.26
CA SER A 119 -1.46 0.02 12.18
C SER A 119 -0.90 1.35 12.70
N SER A 120 -0.05 1.33 13.71
CA SER A 120 0.59 2.52 14.26
C SER A 120 1.60 3.14 13.29
N THR A 121 2.36 2.33 12.55
CA THR A 121 3.27 2.83 11.50
C THR A 121 2.50 3.46 10.35
N ALA A 122 1.42 2.83 9.90
CA ALA A 122 0.55 3.35 8.86
C ALA A 122 -0.09 4.70 9.26
N PHE A 123 -0.49 4.85 10.53
CA PHE A 123 -1.01 6.11 11.05
C PHE A 123 0.04 7.23 10.99
N ILE A 124 1.28 6.95 11.42
CA ILE A 124 2.37 7.94 11.38
C ILE A 124 2.70 8.32 9.94
N GLU A 125 2.77 7.36 9.03
CA GLU A 125 3.00 7.60 7.61
C GLU A 125 1.93 8.52 7.01
N ALA A 126 0.66 8.21 7.24
CA ALA A 126 -0.46 9.02 6.77
C ALA A 126 -0.44 10.43 7.36
N THR A 127 -0.09 10.57 8.65
CA THR A 127 0.03 11.86 9.33
C THR A 127 1.16 12.70 8.73
N LEU A 128 2.34 12.12 8.51
CA LEU A 128 3.46 12.80 7.87
C LEU A 128 3.12 13.22 6.43
N ALA A 129 2.42 12.38 5.68
CA ALA A 129 1.96 12.71 4.33
C ALA A 129 1.01 13.91 4.33
N GLN A 130 0.16 14.07 5.35
CA GLN A 130 -0.74 15.22 5.50
C GLN A 130 0.00 16.49 5.95
N ILE A 131 0.98 16.38 6.84
CA ILE A 131 1.76 17.52 7.35
C ILE A 131 2.62 18.14 6.24
N TYR A 132 3.25 17.30 5.43
CA TYR A 132 4.21 17.72 4.40
C TYR A 132 3.61 17.74 2.99
N LYS A 133 2.27 17.77 2.86
CA LYS A 133 1.63 17.92 1.56
C LYS A 133 1.82 19.33 1.00
N GLU A 134 1.98 19.43 -0.30
CA GLU A 134 2.10 20.67 -1.05
C GLU A 134 0.94 20.82 -2.04
N LYS A 135 0.60 22.06 -2.40
CA LYS A 135 -0.37 22.30 -3.49
C LYS A 135 0.22 21.85 -4.81
N ASP A 136 -0.57 21.13 -5.59
CA ASP A 136 -0.16 20.71 -6.92
C ASP A 136 -0.40 21.84 -7.93
N PRO A 137 0.65 22.38 -8.54
CA PRO A 137 0.51 23.45 -9.52
C PRO A 137 -0.16 23.03 -10.83
N LEU A 138 -0.17 21.71 -11.14
CA LEU A 138 -0.68 21.19 -12.39
C LEU A 138 -2.17 20.86 -12.34
N TYR A 139 -2.65 20.33 -11.21
CA TYR A 139 -4.00 19.75 -11.12
C TYR A 139 -4.90 20.43 -10.09
N GLY A 140 -4.41 21.42 -9.34
CA GLY A 140 -5.20 22.18 -8.36
C GLY A 140 -5.64 21.38 -7.13
N GLY A 141 -4.96 20.27 -6.84
CA GLY A 141 -5.13 19.44 -5.65
C GLY A 141 -3.93 19.53 -4.72
N TYR A 142 -3.73 18.48 -3.92
CA TYR A 142 -2.57 18.33 -3.06
C TYR A 142 -1.74 17.12 -3.48
N ARG A 143 -0.44 17.24 -3.40
CA ARG A 143 0.53 16.16 -3.59
C ARG A 143 1.35 15.98 -2.33
N GLY A 144 1.71 14.77 -1.99
CA GLY A 144 2.44 14.44 -0.78
C GLY A 144 2.90 13.00 -0.80
N GLY A 145 3.32 12.52 0.36
CA GLY A 145 3.76 11.16 0.56
C GLY A 145 5.22 11.05 0.98
N PRO A 146 5.81 9.83 1.00
CA PRO A 146 7.13 9.59 1.57
C PRO A 146 8.25 10.43 0.96
N ALA A 147 8.24 10.64 -0.36
CA ALA A 147 9.25 11.46 -1.01
C ALA A 147 9.27 12.90 -0.48
N TYR A 148 8.10 13.48 -0.15
CA TYR A 148 7.98 14.86 0.34
C TYR A 148 8.49 15.00 1.78
N TYR A 149 8.06 14.14 2.70
CA TYR A 149 8.54 14.26 4.09
C TYR A 149 10.01 13.82 4.24
N ILE A 150 10.49 12.87 3.44
CA ILE A 150 11.93 12.55 3.37
C ILE A 150 12.71 13.77 2.86
N HIS A 151 12.22 14.42 1.80
CA HIS A 151 12.82 15.64 1.29
C HIS A 151 12.90 16.73 2.36
N ALA A 152 11.77 17.02 3.03
CA ALA A 152 11.70 18.03 4.09
C ALA A 152 12.64 17.73 5.26
N LEU A 153 12.75 16.45 5.66
CA LEU A 153 13.63 16.02 6.75
C LEU A 153 15.12 16.28 6.43
N PHE A 154 15.55 15.94 5.22
CA PHE A 154 16.95 16.04 4.82
C PHE A 154 17.35 17.46 4.39
N MET A 155 16.42 18.23 3.83
CA MET A 155 16.70 19.63 3.45
C MET A 155 16.84 20.56 4.64
N LYS A 156 16.15 20.32 5.74
CA LYS A 156 16.31 21.07 6.98
C LYS A 156 17.74 21.00 7.54
N LYS A 157 18.51 20.00 7.12
CA LYS A 157 19.87 19.71 7.58
C LYS A 157 20.98 20.13 6.59
N SER A 158 20.65 20.44 5.31
CA SER A 158 21.64 20.72 4.27
C SER A 158 21.16 21.87 3.36
N SER A 159 21.72 23.04 3.57
CA SER A 159 21.37 24.28 2.82
C SER A 159 21.91 24.33 1.38
N LEU A 160 22.68 23.33 0.93
CA LEU A 160 23.44 23.38 -0.33
C LEU A 160 22.84 22.61 -1.52
N ARG A 161 21.81 21.80 -1.33
CA ARG A 161 21.23 20.97 -2.40
C ARG A 161 19.75 21.26 -2.60
N LYS A 162 19.35 21.45 -3.86
CA LYS A 162 17.96 21.71 -4.27
C LYS A 162 17.04 20.50 -4.10
N HIS A 163 17.58 19.27 -4.09
CA HIS A 163 16.85 18.02 -3.92
C HIS A 163 17.59 17.03 -3.02
N SER A 164 16.87 16.35 -2.15
CA SER A 164 17.42 15.27 -1.32
C SER A 164 17.63 14.01 -2.16
N ILE A 165 18.85 13.47 -2.17
CA ILE A 165 19.19 12.23 -2.88
C ILE A 165 18.31 11.08 -2.37
N MET A 166 18.05 11.00 -1.06
CA MET A 166 17.22 9.95 -0.47
C MET A 166 15.77 10.01 -0.97
N ALA A 167 15.20 11.21 -1.13
CA ALA A 167 13.87 11.38 -1.68
C ALA A 167 13.80 10.96 -3.17
N VAL A 168 14.85 11.28 -3.95
CA VAL A 168 14.93 10.87 -5.35
C VAL A 168 15.08 9.35 -5.47
N LEU A 169 15.93 8.73 -4.68
CA LEU A 169 16.08 7.26 -4.66
C LEU A 169 14.78 6.58 -4.27
N PHE A 170 14.07 7.11 -3.26
CA PHE A 170 12.76 6.59 -2.88
C PHE A 170 11.75 6.70 -4.03
N ALA A 171 11.69 7.85 -4.71
CA ALA A 171 10.77 8.06 -5.83
C ALA A 171 11.09 7.12 -7.00
N LEU A 172 12.37 6.93 -7.35
CA LEU A 172 12.79 6.00 -8.41
C LEU A 172 12.47 4.54 -8.06
N SER A 173 12.78 4.11 -6.84
CA SER A 173 12.43 2.75 -6.39
C SER A 173 10.92 2.53 -6.37
N GLY A 174 10.14 3.55 -5.99
CA GLY A 174 8.69 3.55 -6.06
C GLY A 174 8.17 3.36 -7.48
N LEU A 175 8.70 4.10 -8.46
CA LEU A 175 8.33 3.95 -9.87
C LEU A 175 8.58 2.53 -10.37
N ILE A 176 9.75 1.96 -10.10
CA ILE A 176 10.10 0.59 -10.49
C ILE A 176 9.13 -0.41 -9.84
N CYS A 177 8.85 -0.25 -8.55
CA CYS A 177 7.90 -1.08 -7.81
C CYS A 177 6.49 -1.03 -8.41
N TRP A 178 5.97 0.16 -8.69
CA TRP A 178 4.64 0.34 -9.28
C TRP A 178 4.55 -0.23 -10.69
N CYS A 179 5.61 -0.14 -11.51
CA CYS A 179 5.66 -0.83 -12.81
C CYS A 179 5.52 -2.35 -12.65
N GLY A 180 6.24 -2.95 -11.70
CA GLY A 180 6.15 -4.38 -11.43
C GLY A 180 4.77 -4.81 -10.93
N ILE A 181 4.19 -4.06 -10.00
CA ILE A 181 2.84 -4.31 -9.47
C ILE A 181 1.79 -4.23 -10.58
N SER A 182 1.85 -3.20 -11.43
CA SER A 182 0.92 -3.03 -12.56
C SER A 182 1.00 -4.20 -13.54
N GLN A 183 2.20 -4.71 -13.79
CA GLN A 183 2.41 -5.88 -14.65
C GLN A 183 1.78 -7.14 -14.04
N VAL A 184 1.99 -7.39 -12.75
CA VAL A 184 1.40 -8.55 -12.05
C VAL A 184 -0.13 -8.48 -12.07
N ILE A 185 -0.70 -7.31 -11.75
CA ILE A 185 -2.16 -7.11 -11.77
C ILE A 185 -2.71 -7.33 -13.19
N GLY A 186 -2.08 -6.72 -14.20
CA GLY A 186 -2.51 -6.88 -15.60
C GLY A 186 -2.49 -8.33 -16.06
N ASN A 187 -1.42 -9.06 -15.73
CA ASN A 187 -1.31 -10.48 -16.04
C ASN A 187 -2.40 -11.31 -15.35
N SER A 188 -2.66 -11.04 -14.06
CA SER A 188 -3.68 -11.75 -13.29
C SER A 188 -5.09 -11.53 -13.86
N ILE A 189 -5.41 -10.29 -14.27
CA ILE A 189 -6.68 -9.98 -14.90
C ILE A 189 -6.79 -10.72 -16.25
N SER A 190 -5.76 -10.66 -17.09
CA SER A 190 -5.77 -11.33 -18.40
C SER A 190 -5.92 -12.84 -18.25
N SER A 191 -5.23 -13.47 -17.31
CA SER A 191 -5.37 -14.90 -17.02
C SER A 191 -6.76 -15.26 -16.49
N SER A 192 -7.38 -14.39 -15.70
CA SER A 192 -8.75 -14.61 -15.22
C SER A 192 -9.76 -14.58 -16.37
N PHE A 193 -9.60 -13.66 -17.33
CA PHE A 193 -10.44 -13.58 -18.52
C PHE A 193 -10.24 -14.80 -19.44
N GLU A 194 -9.01 -15.26 -19.59
CA GLU A 194 -8.70 -16.47 -20.36
C GLU A 194 -9.37 -17.71 -19.75
N ASN A 195 -9.25 -17.87 -18.43
CA ASN A 195 -9.85 -19.02 -17.74
C ASN A 195 -11.38 -18.99 -17.72
N ALA A 196 -11.99 -17.80 -17.60
CA ALA A 196 -13.45 -17.67 -17.48
C ALA A 196 -14.16 -17.65 -18.83
N PHE A 197 -13.58 -16.98 -19.83
CA PHE A 197 -14.23 -16.69 -21.11
C PHE A 197 -13.49 -17.24 -22.32
N HIS A 198 -12.35 -17.92 -22.13
CA HIS A 198 -11.46 -18.43 -23.18
C HIS A 198 -11.01 -17.33 -24.17
N ILE A 199 -10.91 -16.07 -23.68
CA ILE A 199 -10.44 -14.93 -24.48
C ILE A 199 -8.92 -14.93 -24.45
N PRO A 200 -8.23 -14.87 -25.60
CA PRO A 200 -6.77 -14.81 -25.62
C PRO A 200 -6.22 -13.63 -24.80
N PRO A 201 -5.15 -13.80 -24.00
CA PRO A 201 -4.62 -12.78 -23.08
C PRO A 201 -4.28 -11.45 -23.77
N ILE A 202 -3.93 -11.50 -25.04
CA ILE A 202 -3.59 -10.31 -25.83
C ILE A 202 -4.77 -9.34 -25.94
N PHE A 203 -5.98 -9.84 -26.20
CA PHE A 203 -7.18 -9.00 -26.33
C PHE A 203 -7.55 -8.39 -24.98
N SER A 204 -7.52 -9.19 -23.92
CA SER A 204 -7.78 -8.72 -22.55
C SER A 204 -6.80 -7.63 -22.13
N THR A 205 -5.51 -7.80 -22.45
CA THR A 205 -4.47 -6.82 -22.14
C THR A 205 -4.67 -5.52 -22.91
N VAL A 206 -4.99 -5.58 -24.22
CA VAL A 206 -5.24 -4.38 -25.02
C VAL A 206 -6.45 -3.60 -24.50
N ILE A 207 -7.55 -4.30 -24.19
CA ILE A 207 -8.75 -3.67 -23.59
C ILE A 207 -8.41 -2.99 -22.27
N LEU A 208 -7.65 -3.66 -21.41
CA LEU A 208 -7.20 -3.13 -20.12
C LEU A 208 -6.37 -1.86 -20.28
N VAL A 209 -5.42 -1.85 -21.21
CA VAL A 209 -4.57 -0.67 -21.50
C VAL A 209 -5.43 0.49 -22.00
N VAL A 210 -6.40 0.24 -22.91
CA VAL A 210 -7.30 1.27 -23.41
C VAL A 210 -8.16 1.84 -22.29
N ILE A 211 -8.76 1.00 -21.45
CA ILE A 211 -9.57 1.43 -20.31
C ILE A 211 -8.72 2.26 -19.34
N ALA A 212 -7.53 1.78 -18.98
CA ALA A 212 -6.61 2.49 -18.10
C ALA A 212 -6.21 3.85 -18.68
N ALA A 213 -5.88 3.92 -19.96
CA ALA A 213 -5.55 5.17 -20.64
C ALA A 213 -6.73 6.17 -20.61
N VAL A 214 -7.96 5.71 -20.89
CA VAL A 214 -9.15 6.57 -20.81
C VAL A 214 -9.39 7.09 -19.39
N ILE A 215 -9.23 6.25 -18.38
CA ILE A 215 -9.41 6.65 -16.98
C ILE A 215 -8.34 7.66 -16.56
N VAL A 216 -7.07 7.42 -16.86
CA VAL A 216 -5.94 8.29 -16.52
C VAL A 216 -6.03 9.64 -17.23
N LEU A 217 -6.42 9.66 -18.50
CA LEU A 217 -6.56 10.89 -19.28
C LEU A 217 -7.77 11.75 -18.85
N ARG A 218 -8.78 11.15 -18.22
CA ARG A 218 -9.94 11.89 -17.69
C ARG A 218 -9.72 12.31 -16.24
N ARG A 219 -9.41 13.58 -16.05
CA ARG A 219 -8.97 14.25 -14.81
C ARG A 219 -9.79 13.93 -13.53
N ASN A 220 -11.09 13.73 -13.62
CA ASN A 220 -11.99 13.50 -12.48
C ASN A 220 -12.71 12.16 -12.52
N ALA A 221 -12.41 11.29 -13.48
CA ALA A 221 -13.12 10.03 -13.67
C ALA A 221 -12.68 9.00 -12.62
N THR A 222 -11.40 9.01 -12.24
CA THR A 222 -10.81 7.99 -11.36
C THR A 222 -11.51 7.94 -9.99
N VAL A 223 -11.73 9.08 -9.34
CA VAL A 223 -12.39 9.13 -8.02
C VAL A 223 -13.84 8.68 -8.12
N LYS A 224 -14.59 9.19 -9.12
CA LYS A 224 -16.00 8.83 -9.31
C LYS A 224 -16.20 7.35 -9.65
N VAL A 225 -15.29 6.79 -10.45
CA VAL A 225 -15.32 5.37 -10.82
C VAL A 225 -15.02 4.50 -9.60
N LEU A 226 -14.04 4.88 -8.78
CA LEU A 226 -13.71 4.18 -7.54
C LEU A 226 -14.84 4.24 -6.52
N ASP A 227 -15.53 5.38 -6.37
CA ASP A 227 -16.67 5.55 -5.46
C ASP A 227 -17.81 4.55 -5.74
N ILE A 228 -17.94 4.08 -6.98
CA ILE A 228 -18.96 3.12 -7.40
C ILE A 228 -18.42 1.68 -7.39
N ILE A 229 -17.27 1.45 -8.00
CA ILE A 229 -16.74 0.09 -8.22
C ILE A 229 -16.30 -0.56 -6.91
N VAL A 230 -15.67 0.21 -5.99
CA VAL A 230 -15.12 -0.37 -4.76
C VAL A 230 -16.20 -0.92 -3.82
N PRO A 231 -17.31 -0.22 -3.55
CA PRO A 231 -18.41 -0.80 -2.76
C PRO A 231 -19.03 -2.03 -3.41
N ILE A 232 -19.19 -2.04 -4.76
CA ILE A 232 -19.70 -3.19 -5.50
C ILE A 232 -18.75 -4.37 -5.36
N MET A 233 -17.46 -4.15 -5.56
CA MET A 233 -16.43 -5.16 -5.39
C MET A 233 -16.43 -5.74 -3.96
N ALA A 234 -16.49 -4.89 -2.94
CA ALA A 234 -16.57 -5.31 -1.55
C ALA A 234 -17.82 -6.14 -1.25
N ALA A 235 -18.98 -5.75 -1.81
CA ALA A 235 -20.22 -6.50 -1.68
C ALA A 235 -20.11 -7.88 -2.38
N CYS A 236 -19.58 -7.95 -3.60
CA CYS A 236 -19.35 -9.21 -4.30
C CYS A 236 -18.44 -10.15 -3.50
N TYR A 237 -17.40 -9.61 -2.88
CA TYR A 237 -16.50 -10.41 -2.02
C TYR A 237 -17.19 -10.98 -0.78
N PHE A 238 -18.21 -10.31 -0.28
CA PHE A 238 -18.96 -10.78 0.90
C PHE A 238 -19.94 -11.91 0.57
N PHE A 239 -20.37 -12.03 -0.69
CA PHE A 239 -21.37 -13.00 -1.15
C PHE A 239 -20.77 -14.23 -1.85
N ILE A 240 -19.46 -14.27 -2.08
CA ILE A 240 -18.71 -15.40 -2.63
C ILE A 240 -18.06 -16.18 -1.48
#